data_e052f7dcf6d64b2406e5a4f7e0bafea8
#
_entry.id   e052f7dcf6d64b2406e5a4f7e0bafea8
#
_cell.length_a   1.000
_cell.length_b   1.000
_cell.length_c   1.000
_cell.angle_alpha   90.00
_cell.angle_beta   90.00
_cell.angle_gamma   90.00
#
_symmetry.space_group_name_H-M   'P 1'
#
loop_
_entity.id
_entity.type
_entity.pdbx_description
1 polymer ?
#
loop_
_entity_poly.entity_id
_entity_poly.type
_entity_poly.pdbx_seq_one_letter_code
_entity_poly.pdbx_strand_id
1 'polypeptide(L)'
;MKIAIVHDWLVTFAGAERVLAELLDIWPEADLFSVIDFLSDEDRAQLQGKQATTTFIQRLPQAKKRYQTYLPLMPHAIEQLDLSGYDLIISSSHAVAKGVLTGPDQLHISYVHSPIRYAWDLQHQYLKEAGLDRGLKGKLARVILHYVRIWDQRTAAGVDAFVANSHFIARRISKAYRREAKVIYPPVDISRFTPSGGKEDFYLTASRMVPYKRMPMIVEAFSSMPDKKLVVIGAGPEFEKAKEVAGPNVTLLGYQDFDCLLDHMRRARAFVFAAEEDFGITPIEAQACGTPVIAYGRGGVLETVRGLDAQHPTGVFYPEQTAASLCAAVRQFEALETPISQQACRQNAERFATKRFRQEMRAFVEARVAALHLPADLDLEIVTPFPSKALQPSSLSTA
;
A
#
# COMPACT_ATOMS: atom_id res chain seq x y z
N MET A 1 -4.01 29.51 -4.92
CA MET A 1 -3.61 28.49 -3.93
C MET A 1 -2.35 27.83 -4.47
N LYS A 2 -1.24 27.94 -3.76
CA LYS A 2 0.04 27.31 -4.11
C LYS A 2 0.13 25.94 -3.45
N ILE A 3 0.46 24.90 -4.23
CA ILE A 3 0.39 23.50 -3.78
C ILE A 3 1.77 22.86 -3.75
N ALA A 4 2.12 22.20 -2.65
CA ALA A 4 3.28 21.33 -2.54
C ALA A 4 2.85 19.88 -2.42
N ILE A 5 3.46 18.99 -3.20
CA ILE A 5 3.33 17.56 -3.04
C ILE A 5 4.66 17.01 -2.51
N VAL A 6 4.62 16.33 -1.38
CA VAL A 6 5.80 15.76 -0.70
C VAL A 6 5.75 14.25 -0.78
N HIS A 7 6.79 13.63 -1.33
CA HIS A 7 6.93 12.17 -1.40
C HIS A 7 8.13 11.69 -0.59
N ASP A 8 8.11 10.44 -0.10
CA ASP A 8 9.20 9.94 0.76
C ASP A 8 10.55 9.91 0.03
N TRP A 9 10.64 9.18 -1.07
CA TRP A 9 11.83 9.09 -1.92
C TRP A 9 11.49 8.64 -3.33
N LEU A 10 12.26 9.10 -4.29
CA LEU A 10 12.09 8.82 -5.70
C LEU A 10 13.32 8.05 -6.22
N VAL A 11 13.23 6.72 -6.28
CA VAL A 11 14.33 5.82 -6.72
C VAL A 11 13.88 4.86 -7.82
N THR A 12 12.64 4.42 -7.77
CA THR A 12 12.00 3.53 -8.76
C THR A 12 10.53 3.91 -8.88
N PHE A 13 9.96 3.72 -10.06
CA PHE A 13 8.54 3.94 -10.27
C PHE A 13 7.76 2.66 -9.91
N ALA A 14 7.02 2.68 -8.79
CA ALA A 14 6.25 1.55 -8.28
C ALA A 14 4.84 1.99 -7.82
N GLY A 15 4.23 1.28 -6.87
CA GLY A 15 2.84 1.52 -6.47
C GLY A 15 2.57 2.89 -5.85
N ALA A 16 3.49 3.39 -5.01
CA ALA A 16 3.36 4.70 -4.37
C ALA A 16 3.57 5.83 -5.39
N GLU A 17 4.51 5.65 -6.31
CA GLU A 17 4.81 6.62 -7.36
C GLU A 17 3.68 6.69 -8.41
N ARG A 18 2.92 5.62 -8.63
CA ARG A 18 1.68 5.67 -9.43
C ARG A 18 0.63 6.57 -8.78
N VAL A 19 0.48 6.52 -7.46
CA VAL A 19 -0.40 7.46 -6.73
C VAL A 19 0.12 8.89 -6.86
N LEU A 20 1.43 9.09 -6.72
CA LEU A 20 2.06 10.40 -6.91
C LEU A 20 1.81 10.96 -8.31
N ALA A 21 1.95 10.14 -9.36
CA ALA A 21 1.66 10.54 -10.74
C ALA A 21 0.22 11.05 -10.88
N GLU A 22 -0.74 10.34 -10.30
CA GLU A 22 -2.14 10.74 -10.32
C GLU A 22 -2.43 12.00 -9.50
N LEU A 23 -1.70 12.23 -8.40
CA LEU A 23 -1.79 13.48 -7.64
C LEU A 23 -1.25 14.66 -8.47
N LEU A 24 -0.15 14.45 -9.21
CA LEU A 24 0.40 15.45 -10.13
C LEU A 24 -0.52 15.69 -11.34
N ASP A 25 -1.26 14.68 -11.80
CA ASP A 25 -2.27 14.85 -12.86
C ASP A 25 -3.51 15.64 -12.38
N ILE A 26 -3.84 15.55 -11.08
CA ILE A 26 -4.92 16.37 -10.50
C ILE A 26 -4.45 17.82 -10.33
N TRP A 27 -3.20 18.03 -9.89
CA TRP A 27 -2.58 19.33 -9.61
C TRP A 27 -1.25 19.49 -10.36
N PRO A 28 -1.29 19.72 -11.67
CA PRO A 28 -0.08 19.81 -12.51
C PRO A 28 0.80 21.01 -12.16
N GLU A 29 0.26 22.04 -11.53
CA GLU A 29 0.97 23.22 -11.04
C GLU A 29 1.74 22.99 -9.74
N ALA A 30 1.48 21.88 -9.02
CA ALA A 30 2.10 21.61 -7.73
C ALA A 30 3.62 21.44 -7.84
N ASP A 31 4.35 22.02 -6.89
CA ASP A 31 5.78 21.77 -6.73
C ASP A 31 6.01 20.44 -6.02
N LEU A 32 7.02 19.70 -6.48
CA LEU A 32 7.34 18.37 -5.96
C LEU A 32 8.54 18.42 -5.01
N PHE A 33 8.40 17.76 -3.86
CA PHE A 33 9.43 17.62 -2.82
C PHE A 33 9.67 16.16 -2.47
N SER A 34 10.90 15.81 -2.11
CA SER A 34 11.25 14.44 -1.70
C SER A 34 12.53 14.42 -0.87
N VAL A 35 12.72 13.38 -0.06
CA VAL A 35 14.01 13.19 0.64
C VAL A 35 15.17 13.08 -0.36
N ILE A 36 14.97 12.28 -1.41
CA ILE A 36 15.92 12.07 -2.52
C ILE A 36 15.18 11.87 -3.83
N ASP A 37 15.83 12.17 -4.94
CA ASP A 37 15.33 11.95 -6.29
C ASP A 37 16.43 11.40 -7.21
N PHE A 38 16.34 10.12 -7.54
CA PHE A 38 17.25 9.37 -8.41
C PHE A 38 16.51 8.58 -9.50
N LEU A 39 15.29 9.01 -9.85
CA LEU A 39 14.54 8.38 -10.94
C LEU A 39 15.31 8.42 -12.26
N SER A 40 15.12 7.40 -13.08
CA SER A 40 15.52 7.40 -14.47
C SER A 40 14.69 8.42 -15.27
N ASP A 41 15.16 8.84 -16.44
CA ASP A 41 14.40 9.73 -17.31
C ASP A 41 13.08 9.08 -17.77
N GLU A 42 13.08 7.77 -18.00
CA GLU A 42 11.89 6.99 -18.33
C GLU A 42 10.86 7.01 -17.21
N ASP A 43 11.27 6.72 -15.97
CA ASP A 43 10.39 6.77 -14.78
C ASP A 43 9.91 8.20 -14.50
N ARG A 44 10.78 9.20 -14.70
CA ARG A 44 10.46 10.61 -14.52
C ARG A 44 9.42 11.12 -15.52
N ALA A 45 9.43 10.61 -16.75
CA ALA A 45 8.40 10.92 -17.74
C ALA A 45 6.98 10.56 -17.22
N GLN A 46 6.85 9.53 -16.37
CA GLN A 46 5.59 9.19 -15.72
C GLN A 46 5.13 10.24 -14.68
N LEU A 47 6.03 11.10 -14.23
CA LEU A 47 5.77 12.23 -13.32
C LEU A 47 5.77 13.58 -14.08
N GLN A 48 5.37 13.59 -15.33
CA GLN A 48 5.34 14.78 -16.20
C GLN A 48 6.71 15.47 -16.34
N GLY A 49 7.81 14.74 -16.19
CA GLY A 49 9.17 15.28 -16.22
C GLY A 49 9.56 16.07 -14.97
N LYS A 50 8.71 16.14 -13.94
CA LYS A 50 8.99 16.91 -12.72
C LYS A 50 10.21 16.38 -11.97
N GLN A 51 11.02 17.32 -11.48
CA GLN A 51 12.13 17.04 -10.56
C GLN A 51 11.74 17.51 -9.16
N ALA A 52 12.06 16.70 -8.15
CA ALA A 52 11.77 17.07 -6.78
C ALA A 52 12.85 18.01 -6.22
N THR A 53 12.41 19.00 -5.45
CA THR A 53 13.29 19.67 -4.48
C THR A 53 13.64 18.68 -3.38
N THR A 54 14.95 18.41 -3.19
CA THR A 54 15.41 17.33 -2.33
C THR A 54 16.11 17.85 -1.07
N THR A 55 16.20 16.97 -0.06
CA THR A 55 16.90 17.27 1.18
C THR A 55 18.43 17.12 1.02
N PHE A 56 19.19 17.46 2.08
CA PHE A 56 20.64 17.27 2.11
C PHE A 56 21.07 15.79 1.93
N ILE A 57 20.18 14.83 2.22
CA ILE A 57 20.47 13.38 2.05
C ILE A 57 20.79 13.04 0.59
N GLN A 58 20.22 13.76 -0.37
CA GLN A 58 20.55 13.64 -1.81
C GLN A 58 22.05 13.65 -2.09
N ARG A 59 22.81 14.44 -1.32
CA ARG A 59 24.24 14.68 -1.51
C ARG A 59 25.15 13.79 -0.66
N LEU A 60 24.57 12.94 0.20
CA LEU A 60 25.35 12.04 1.05
C LEU A 60 25.98 10.89 0.26
N PRO A 61 27.11 10.32 0.72
CA PRO A 61 27.81 9.25 0.03
C PRO A 61 26.90 8.07 -0.25
N GLN A 62 26.93 7.57 -1.49
CA GLN A 62 26.12 6.41 -1.93
C GLN A 62 24.59 6.55 -1.68
N ALA A 63 24.05 7.76 -1.56
CA ALA A 63 22.62 7.98 -1.31
C ALA A 63 21.73 7.20 -2.29
N LYS A 64 22.04 7.19 -3.59
CA LYS A 64 21.29 6.42 -4.60
C LYS A 64 21.14 4.93 -4.25
N LYS A 65 22.20 4.30 -3.74
CA LYS A 65 22.25 2.85 -3.47
C LYS A 65 21.89 2.47 -2.03
N ARG A 66 22.14 3.38 -1.07
CA ARG A 66 22.06 3.11 0.37
C ARG A 66 21.23 4.12 1.15
N TYR A 67 20.30 4.83 0.51
CA TYR A 67 19.45 5.84 1.19
C TYR A 67 18.77 5.29 2.45
N GLN A 68 18.37 4.03 2.45
CA GLN A 68 17.73 3.39 3.61
C GLN A 68 18.63 3.39 4.87
N THR A 69 19.94 3.42 4.72
CA THR A 69 20.86 3.51 5.87
C THR A 69 20.84 4.90 6.53
N TYR A 70 20.33 5.91 5.82
CA TYR A 70 20.13 7.27 6.32
C TYR A 70 18.79 7.47 7.03
N LEU A 71 18.00 6.39 7.22
CA LEU A 71 16.75 6.47 7.95
C LEU A 71 16.81 7.26 9.27
N PRO A 72 17.87 7.16 10.10
CA PRO A 72 17.96 7.97 11.32
C PRO A 72 18.02 9.49 11.08
N LEU A 73 18.47 9.92 9.91
CA LEU A 73 18.56 11.33 9.53
C LEU A 73 17.31 11.84 8.78
N MET A 74 16.50 10.94 8.22
CA MET A 74 15.34 11.32 7.41
C MET A 74 14.32 12.17 8.17
N PRO A 75 14.01 11.93 9.45
CA PRO A 75 13.17 12.82 10.25
C PRO A 75 13.65 14.28 10.22
N HIS A 76 14.91 14.49 10.54
CA HIS A 76 15.49 15.83 10.51
C HIS A 76 15.51 16.41 9.08
N ALA A 77 15.85 15.59 8.09
CA ALA A 77 15.95 16.04 6.71
C ALA A 77 14.62 16.52 6.13
N ILE A 78 13.52 15.81 6.38
CA ILE A 78 12.20 16.16 5.85
C ILE A 78 11.67 17.45 6.50
N GLU A 79 11.97 17.70 7.77
CA GLU A 79 11.62 18.91 8.51
C GLU A 79 12.38 20.16 7.99
N GLN A 80 13.47 20.01 7.21
CA GLN A 80 14.23 21.12 6.63
C GLN A 80 13.71 21.57 5.26
N LEU A 81 12.71 20.92 4.70
CA LEU A 81 12.05 21.42 3.49
C LEU A 81 11.23 22.66 3.84
N ASP A 82 11.55 23.77 3.18
CA ASP A 82 10.81 25.02 3.37
C ASP A 82 9.51 24.99 2.55
N LEU A 83 8.40 24.80 3.23
CA LEU A 83 7.06 24.80 2.66
C LEU A 83 6.23 26.03 3.08
N SER A 84 6.85 27.06 3.69
CA SER A 84 6.15 28.24 4.22
C SER A 84 5.39 29.04 3.17
N GLY A 85 5.80 28.94 1.90
CA GLY A 85 5.14 29.65 0.79
C GLY A 85 3.98 28.90 0.13
N TYR A 86 3.47 27.82 0.72
CA TYR A 86 2.40 26.98 0.15
C TYR A 86 1.13 27.03 1.00
N ASP A 87 -0.03 27.02 0.35
CA ASP A 87 -1.34 27.04 1.02
C ASP A 87 -1.81 25.61 1.31
N LEU A 88 -1.53 24.68 0.40
CA LEU A 88 -1.90 23.27 0.49
C LEU A 88 -0.66 22.37 0.37
N ILE A 89 -0.49 21.50 1.34
CA ILE A 89 0.54 20.45 1.36
C ILE A 89 -0.15 19.09 1.25
N ILE A 90 0.25 18.28 0.26
CA ILE A 90 -0.21 16.89 0.13
C ILE A 90 1.01 15.97 0.30
N SER A 91 1.08 15.23 1.41
CA SER A 91 2.14 14.24 1.61
C SER A 91 1.68 12.85 1.16
N SER A 92 2.44 12.24 0.24
CA SER A 92 2.31 10.84 -0.19
C SER A 92 3.29 10.00 0.62
N SER A 93 2.82 9.37 1.71
CA SER A 93 3.70 8.91 2.78
C SER A 93 3.56 7.41 3.08
N HIS A 94 4.71 6.76 3.17
CA HIS A 94 4.88 5.43 3.75
C HIS A 94 6.05 5.39 4.77
N ALA A 95 6.72 6.55 4.94
CA ALA A 95 7.80 6.73 5.90
C ALA A 95 7.76 8.14 6.53
N VAL A 96 8.43 9.13 5.93
CA VAL A 96 8.71 10.42 6.59
C VAL A 96 7.99 11.62 5.98
N ALA A 97 7.45 11.51 4.76
CA ALA A 97 6.88 12.63 4.01
C ALA A 97 5.82 13.43 4.80
N LYS A 98 5.00 12.75 5.63
CA LYS A 98 4.00 13.44 6.48
C LYS A 98 4.59 14.28 7.61
N GLY A 99 5.91 14.15 7.85
CA GLY A 99 6.60 14.85 8.94
C GLY A 99 7.11 16.25 8.58
N VAL A 100 6.75 16.80 7.43
CA VAL A 100 7.05 18.20 7.08
C VAL A 100 6.42 19.17 8.07
N LEU A 101 7.07 20.32 8.25
CA LEU A 101 6.57 21.37 9.12
C LEU A 101 5.60 22.26 8.35
N THR A 102 4.45 22.57 8.97
CA THR A 102 3.40 23.42 8.41
C THR A 102 2.98 24.49 9.39
N GLY A 103 2.58 25.65 8.89
CA GLY A 103 2.08 26.78 9.66
C GLY A 103 0.56 26.69 9.90
N PRO A 104 0.00 27.61 10.72
CA PRO A 104 -1.41 27.58 11.11
C PRO A 104 -2.40 27.86 9.96
N ASP A 105 -1.94 28.56 8.92
CA ASP A 105 -2.78 28.94 7.78
C ASP A 105 -2.63 27.98 6.59
N GLN A 106 -1.90 26.87 6.76
CA GLN A 106 -1.63 25.87 5.74
C GLN A 106 -2.47 24.61 5.98
N LEU A 107 -3.03 24.05 4.90
CA LEU A 107 -3.73 22.77 4.96
C LEU A 107 -2.77 21.62 4.64
N HIS A 108 -2.58 20.67 5.57
CA HIS A 108 -1.80 19.47 5.34
C HIS A 108 -2.67 18.22 5.25
N ILE A 109 -2.75 17.62 4.06
CA ILE A 109 -3.44 16.36 3.81
C ILE A 109 -2.39 15.27 3.57
N SER A 110 -2.45 14.17 4.33
CA SER A 110 -1.53 13.05 4.14
C SER A 110 -2.24 11.84 3.53
N TYR A 111 -1.84 11.48 2.29
CA TYR A 111 -2.18 10.20 1.70
C TYR A 111 -1.19 9.14 2.21
N VAL A 112 -1.68 8.24 3.05
CA VAL A 112 -0.85 7.25 3.73
C VAL A 112 -0.94 5.90 3.03
N HIS A 113 0.18 5.48 2.44
CA HIS A 113 0.31 4.13 1.90
C HIS A 113 0.42 3.10 3.01
N SER A 114 1.16 3.42 4.06
CA SER A 114 1.25 2.67 5.32
C SER A 114 1.89 3.56 6.39
N PRO A 115 1.50 3.49 7.66
CA PRO A 115 2.38 3.87 8.75
C PRO A 115 3.71 3.11 8.65
N ILE A 116 4.81 3.68 9.17
CA ILE A 116 6.16 3.08 9.04
C ILE A 116 6.16 1.64 9.57
N ARG A 117 5.86 0.65 8.71
CA ARG A 117 5.58 -0.73 9.11
C ARG A 117 6.74 -1.39 9.85
N TYR A 118 7.99 -1.12 9.46
CA TYR A 118 9.18 -1.65 10.11
C TYR A 118 9.50 -0.98 11.47
N ALA A 119 8.87 0.14 11.78
CA ALA A 119 8.97 0.77 13.09
C ALA A 119 7.78 0.39 14.01
N TRP A 120 6.66 -0.07 13.47
CA TRP A 120 5.44 -0.43 14.19
C TRP A 120 5.23 -1.94 14.25
N ASP A 121 4.12 -2.42 13.76
CA ASP A 121 3.62 -3.78 13.94
C ASP A 121 4.48 -4.87 13.27
N LEU A 122 5.19 -4.56 12.19
CA LEU A 122 6.07 -5.51 11.51
C LEU A 122 7.54 -5.41 11.94
N GLN A 123 7.87 -4.65 12.99
CA GLN A 123 9.26 -4.46 13.44
C GLN A 123 10.02 -5.78 13.64
N HIS A 124 9.42 -6.74 14.32
CA HIS A 124 10.09 -8.00 14.63
C HIS A 124 10.37 -8.84 13.37
N GLN A 125 9.42 -8.84 12.43
CA GLN A 125 9.58 -9.52 11.15
C GLN A 125 10.74 -8.91 10.34
N TYR A 126 10.74 -7.58 10.15
CA TYR A 126 11.79 -6.88 9.41
C TYR A 126 13.17 -7.04 10.03
N LEU A 127 13.28 -6.97 11.35
CA LEU A 127 14.56 -7.21 12.03
C LEU A 127 15.07 -8.65 11.83
N LYS A 128 14.19 -9.64 11.82
CA LYS A 128 14.55 -11.03 11.54
C LYS A 128 14.99 -11.23 10.09
N GLU A 129 14.22 -10.69 9.14
CA GLU A 129 14.53 -10.76 7.69
C GLU A 129 15.86 -10.05 7.35
N ALA A 130 16.19 -8.95 8.06
CA ALA A 130 17.44 -8.22 7.92
C ALA A 130 18.62 -8.82 8.70
N GLY A 131 18.43 -9.93 9.44
CA GLY A 131 19.47 -10.49 10.31
C GLY A 131 19.86 -9.59 11.49
N LEU A 132 18.95 -8.69 11.91
CA LEU A 132 19.13 -7.73 13.00
C LEU A 132 18.29 -8.11 14.24
N ASP A 133 17.84 -9.35 14.34
CA ASP A 133 17.08 -9.84 15.48
C ASP A 133 17.94 -10.04 16.74
N ARG A 134 19.27 -10.18 16.59
CA ARG A 134 20.24 -10.44 17.67
C ARG A 134 21.48 -9.54 17.58
N GLY A 135 22.28 -9.53 18.64
CA GLY A 135 23.58 -8.84 18.73
C GLY A 135 23.47 -7.31 18.90
N LEU A 136 24.65 -6.65 18.93
CA LEU A 136 24.75 -5.20 19.17
C LEU A 136 24.11 -4.36 18.07
N LYS A 137 24.26 -4.76 16.79
CA LYS A 137 23.63 -4.08 15.66
C LYS A 137 22.11 -4.13 15.78
N GLY A 138 21.55 -5.27 16.19
CA GLY A 138 20.12 -5.40 16.42
C GLY A 138 19.61 -4.55 17.61
N LYS A 139 20.40 -4.40 18.68
CA LYS A 139 20.08 -3.48 19.78
C LYS A 139 20.05 -2.03 19.30
N LEU A 140 21.05 -1.61 18.55
CA LEU A 140 21.10 -0.25 17.97
C LEU A 140 19.93 -0.01 17.01
N ALA A 141 19.62 -0.96 16.13
CA ALA A 141 18.46 -0.86 15.23
C ALA A 141 17.15 -0.64 16.01
N ARG A 142 16.93 -1.35 17.12
CA ARG A 142 15.74 -1.17 17.96
C ARG A 142 15.66 0.21 18.61
N VAL A 143 16.82 0.76 19.05
CA VAL A 143 16.90 2.13 19.58
C VAL A 143 16.53 3.13 18.51
N ILE A 144 17.10 3.02 17.30
CA ILE A 144 16.76 3.89 16.16
C ILE A 144 15.27 3.82 15.86
N LEU A 145 14.72 2.61 15.71
CA LEU A 145 13.30 2.41 15.43
C LEU A 145 12.39 2.93 16.54
N HIS A 146 12.84 2.92 17.80
CA HIS A 146 12.11 3.53 18.90
C HIS A 146 11.99 5.05 18.71
N TYR A 147 13.08 5.74 18.41
CA TYR A 147 13.06 7.20 18.13
C TYR A 147 12.29 7.55 16.88
N VAL A 148 12.44 6.77 15.81
CA VAL A 148 11.63 6.95 14.59
C VAL A 148 10.14 6.83 14.90
N ARG A 149 9.72 5.89 15.75
CA ARG A 149 8.33 5.69 16.15
C ARG A 149 7.78 6.86 16.98
N ILE A 150 8.57 7.41 17.91
CA ILE A 150 8.19 8.60 18.70
C ILE A 150 7.99 9.79 17.76
N TRP A 151 8.93 10.03 16.85
CA TRP A 151 8.86 11.09 15.86
C TRP A 151 7.64 10.91 14.92
N ASP A 152 7.45 9.71 14.41
CA ASP A 152 6.36 9.35 13.49
C ASP A 152 4.97 9.58 14.12
N GLN A 153 4.82 9.21 15.39
CA GLN A 153 3.59 9.46 16.15
C GLN A 153 3.39 10.94 16.45
N ARG A 154 4.46 11.67 16.83
CA ARG A 154 4.39 13.11 17.11
C ARG A 154 3.98 13.91 15.88
N THR A 155 4.60 13.62 14.72
CA THR A 155 4.34 14.36 13.48
C THR A 155 2.95 14.11 12.91
N ALA A 156 2.27 13.06 13.31
CA ALA A 156 0.87 12.82 12.95
C ALA A 156 -0.08 13.91 13.49
N ALA A 157 0.30 14.64 14.53
CA ALA A 157 -0.48 15.78 15.04
C ALA A 157 -0.46 17.01 14.11
N GLY A 158 0.60 17.16 13.28
CA GLY A 158 0.72 18.24 12.30
C GLY A 158 -0.04 17.99 10.98
N VAL A 159 -0.75 16.86 10.85
CA VAL A 159 -1.55 16.53 9.67
C VAL A 159 -3.01 16.89 9.98
N ASP A 160 -3.63 17.73 9.16
CA ASP A 160 -5.04 18.13 9.34
C ASP A 160 -5.99 17.00 8.95
N ALA A 161 -5.73 16.32 7.83
CA ALA A 161 -6.56 15.23 7.37
C ALA A 161 -5.75 14.06 6.81
N PHE A 162 -6.16 12.84 7.19
CA PHE A 162 -5.56 11.60 6.69
C PHE A 162 -6.44 10.96 5.62
N VAL A 163 -5.79 10.50 4.55
CA VAL A 163 -6.34 9.60 3.55
C VAL A 163 -5.60 8.28 3.61
N ALA A 164 -6.32 7.18 3.72
CA ALA A 164 -5.76 5.83 3.71
C ALA A 164 -6.02 5.13 2.37
N ASN A 165 -5.06 4.35 1.90
CA ASN A 165 -5.20 3.57 0.66
C ASN A 165 -6.12 2.35 0.79
N SER A 166 -6.55 2.00 2.02
CA SER A 166 -7.45 0.88 2.32
C SER A 166 -8.02 1.01 3.73
N HIS A 167 -9.11 0.30 4.04
CA HIS A 167 -9.60 0.15 5.41
C HIS A 167 -8.57 -0.55 6.30
N PHE A 168 -7.78 -1.46 5.74
CA PHE A 168 -6.67 -2.09 6.46
C PHE A 168 -5.66 -1.04 6.95
N ILE A 169 -5.28 -0.08 6.10
CA ILE A 169 -4.39 1.02 6.49
C ILE A 169 -5.08 2.05 7.38
N ALA A 170 -6.38 2.33 7.18
CA ALA A 170 -7.12 3.20 8.09
C ALA A 170 -7.10 2.67 9.53
N ARG A 171 -7.25 1.34 9.72
CA ARG A 171 -7.10 0.71 11.06
C ARG A 171 -5.68 0.87 11.63
N ARG A 172 -4.64 0.78 10.78
CA ARG A 172 -3.24 1.02 11.22
C ARG A 172 -3.02 2.47 11.61
N ILE A 173 -3.55 3.44 10.86
CA ILE A 173 -3.52 4.87 11.21
C ILE A 173 -4.20 5.10 12.55
N SER A 174 -5.39 4.58 12.74
CA SER A 174 -6.12 4.67 14.01
C SER A 174 -5.33 4.08 15.18
N LYS A 175 -4.67 2.93 14.96
CA LYS A 175 -3.85 2.28 16.00
C LYS A 175 -2.58 3.05 16.32
N ALA A 176 -1.83 3.50 15.29
CA ALA A 176 -0.53 4.14 15.45
C ALA A 176 -0.63 5.61 15.85
N TYR A 177 -1.57 6.35 15.24
CA TYR A 177 -1.66 7.81 15.38
C TYR A 177 -2.87 8.29 16.19
N ARG A 178 -3.84 7.40 16.51
CA ARG A 178 -5.12 7.77 17.13
C ARG A 178 -5.89 8.81 16.33
N ARG A 179 -5.81 8.70 15.01
CA ARG A 179 -6.46 9.59 14.05
C ARG A 179 -7.38 8.78 13.14
N GLU A 180 -8.46 9.41 12.68
CA GLU A 180 -9.31 8.86 11.64
C GLU A 180 -8.71 9.14 10.26
N ALA A 181 -9.04 8.29 9.28
CA ALA A 181 -8.63 8.48 7.90
C ALA A 181 -9.79 8.19 6.95
N LYS A 182 -9.96 9.05 5.94
CA LYS A 182 -10.84 8.76 4.81
C LYS A 182 -10.19 7.70 3.93
N VAL A 183 -10.90 6.64 3.61
CA VAL A 183 -10.40 5.67 2.64
C VAL A 183 -10.67 6.16 1.22
N ILE A 184 -9.59 6.29 0.45
CA ILE A 184 -9.62 6.52 -1.01
C ILE A 184 -8.64 5.52 -1.61
N TYR A 185 -9.16 4.48 -2.23
CA TYR A 185 -8.35 3.41 -2.81
C TYR A 185 -7.40 3.95 -3.89
N PRO A 186 -6.17 3.41 -4.00
CA PRO A 186 -5.21 3.85 -5.01
C PRO A 186 -5.73 3.65 -6.43
N PRO A 187 -5.19 4.41 -7.38
CA PRO A 187 -5.52 4.28 -8.79
C PRO A 187 -4.95 2.99 -9.38
N VAL A 188 -5.74 2.30 -10.17
CA VAL A 188 -5.29 1.19 -11.02
C VAL A 188 -5.64 1.51 -12.46
N ASP A 189 -4.65 1.51 -13.33
CA ASP A 189 -4.85 1.74 -14.77
C ASP A 189 -5.46 0.49 -15.43
N ILE A 190 -6.74 0.29 -15.20
CA ILE A 190 -7.49 -0.83 -15.75
C ILE A 190 -7.69 -0.75 -17.27
N SER A 191 -7.37 0.38 -17.90
CA SER A 191 -7.51 0.52 -19.36
C SER A 191 -6.46 -0.31 -20.10
N ARG A 192 -5.29 -0.48 -19.51
CA ARG A 192 -4.21 -1.32 -20.05
C ARG A 192 -4.47 -2.82 -19.85
N PHE A 193 -5.26 -3.17 -18.82
CA PHE A 193 -5.59 -4.54 -18.46
C PHE A 193 -7.02 -4.85 -18.93
N THR A 194 -7.15 -5.48 -20.06
CA THR A 194 -8.46 -5.81 -20.66
C THR A 194 -8.60 -7.30 -20.85
N PRO A 195 -9.80 -7.87 -20.64
CA PRO A 195 -10.06 -9.27 -20.98
C PRO A 195 -9.81 -9.54 -22.45
N SER A 196 -9.27 -10.70 -22.79
CA SER A 196 -9.20 -11.17 -24.17
C SER A 196 -9.16 -12.70 -24.22
N GLY A 197 -9.88 -13.29 -25.17
CA GLY A 197 -9.84 -14.72 -25.41
C GLY A 197 -10.38 -15.62 -24.29
N GLY A 198 -10.11 -16.91 -24.42
CA GLY A 198 -10.43 -17.92 -23.42
C GLY A 198 -9.35 -18.07 -22.36
N LYS A 199 -9.71 -18.69 -21.26
CA LYS A 199 -8.75 -19.10 -20.22
C LYS A 199 -8.08 -20.42 -20.59
N GLU A 200 -6.78 -20.50 -20.34
CA GLU A 200 -5.98 -21.70 -20.52
C GLU A 200 -5.78 -22.43 -19.18
N ASP A 201 -5.31 -23.65 -19.27
CA ASP A 201 -5.15 -24.51 -18.09
C ASP A 201 -3.79 -24.30 -17.40
N PHE A 202 -3.57 -23.07 -16.91
CA PHE A 202 -2.45 -22.75 -16.03
C PHE A 202 -2.82 -21.65 -15.02
N TYR A 203 -2.14 -21.66 -13.89
CA TYR A 203 -2.21 -20.63 -12.87
C TYR A 203 -1.04 -19.66 -13.03
N LEU A 204 -1.25 -18.41 -12.66
CA LEU A 204 -0.23 -17.36 -12.73
C LEU A 204 0.04 -16.78 -11.37
N THR A 205 1.30 -16.56 -11.05
CA THR A 205 1.71 -15.63 -10.01
C THR A 205 2.77 -14.69 -10.56
N ALA A 206 2.67 -13.40 -10.22
CA ALA A 206 3.60 -12.39 -10.72
C ALA A 206 3.90 -11.36 -9.63
N SER A 207 5.18 -11.22 -9.30
CA SER A 207 5.62 -10.24 -8.29
C SER A 207 7.14 -10.11 -8.27
N ARG A 208 7.62 -9.00 -7.68
CA ARG A 208 9.01 -8.93 -7.22
C ARG A 208 9.23 -9.99 -6.14
N MET A 209 10.24 -10.85 -6.31
CA MET A 209 10.49 -11.99 -5.41
C MET A 209 11.23 -11.57 -4.14
N VAL A 210 10.52 -10.93 -3.23
CA VAL A 210 10.98 -10.55 -1.89
C VAL A 210 10.27 -11.40 -0.82
N PRO A 211 10.84 -11.58 0.39
CA PRO A 211 10.38 -12.55 1.38
C PRO A 211 8.88 -12.49 1.70
N TYR A 212 8.31 -11.30 1.89
CA TYR A 212 6.90 -11.15 2.27
C TYR A 212 5.90 -11.52 1.15
N LYS A 213 6.36 -11.62 -0.10
CA LYS A 213 5.54 -12.07 -1.24
C LYS A 213 5.34 -13.58 -1.29
N ARG A 214 6.13 -14.35 -0.53
CA ARG A 214 5.98 -15.80 -0.36
C ARG A 214 6.00 -16.61 -1.67
N MET A 215 6.74 -16.14 -2.67
CA MET A 215 6.82 -16.81 -3.97
C MET A 215 7.31 -18.26 -3.87
N PRO A 216 8.35 -18.61 -3.08
CA PRO A 216 8.76 -19.99 -2.89
C PRO A 216 7.66 -20.90 -2.33
N MET A 217 6.82 -20.39 -1.41
CA MET A 217 5.67 -21.14 -0.87
C MET A 217 4.62 -21.45 -1.94
N ILE A 218 4.35 -20.49 -2.85
CA ILE A 218 3.43 -20.73 -3.97
C ILE A 218 3.99 -21.82 -4.87
N VAL A 219 5.28 -21.75 -5.20
CA VAL A 219 5.96 -22.75 -6.02
C VAL A 219 5.93 -24.14 -5.36
N GLU A 220 6.23 -24.23 -4.07
CA GLU A 220 6.14 -25.47 -3.28
C GLU A 220 4.72 -26.07 -3.33
N ALA A 221 3.69 -25.26 -3.13
CA ALA A 221 2.30 -25.69 -3.19
C ALA A 221 1.96 -26.32 -4.55
N PHE A 222 2.33 -25.66 -5.66
CA PHE A 222 2.05 -26.19 -7.00
C PHE A 222 2.92 -27.38 -7.35
N SER A 223 4.16 -27.44 -6.89
CA SER A 223 5.03 -28.60 -7.08
C SER A 223 4.45 -29.88 -6.45
N SER A 224 3.63 -29.73 -5.38
CA SER A 224 2.90 -30.84 -4.76
C SER A 224 1.63 -31.26 -5.50
N MET A 225 1.23 -30.52 -6.54
CA MET A 225 0.05 -30.77 -7.38
C MET A 225 0.49 -30.91 -8.85
N PRO A 226 1.09 -32.04 -9.26
CA PRO A 226 1.76 -32.20 -10.57
C PRO A 226 0.80 -32.06 -11.77
N ASP A 227 -0.51 -32.20 -11.55
CA ASP A 227 -1.57 -32.01 -12.53
C ASP A 227 -1.95 -30.52 -12.72
N LYS A 228 -1.35 -29.59 -11.95
CA LYS A 228 -1.64 -28.16 -12.00
C LYS A 228 -0.41 -27.38 -12.50
N LYS A 229 -0.54 -26.73 -13.66
CA LYS A 229 0.53 -25.90 -14.23
C LYS A 229 0.60 -24.55 -13.56
N LEU A 230 1.79 -24.10 -13.17
CA LEU A 230 2.03 -22.75 -12.64
C LEU A 230 3.05 -22.02 -13.50
N VAL A 231 2.70 -20.79 -13.91
CA VAL A 231 3.65 -19.83 -14.48
C VAL A 231 3.99 -18.79 -13.41
N VAL A 232 5.28 -18.53 -13.25
CA VAL A 232 5.82 -17.60 -12.24
C VAL A 232 6.60 -16.51 -12.97
N ILE A 233 6.15 -15.27 -12.84
CA ILE A 233 6.78 -14.09 -13.43
C ILE A 233 7.36 -13.21 -12.31
N GLY A 234 8.63 -12.83 -12.44
CA GLY A 234 9.32 -11.93 -11.53
C GLY A 234 10.74 -12.34 -11.23
N ALA A 235 11.46 -11.41 -10.61
CA ALA A 235 12.83 -11.58 -10.17
C ALA A 235 13.01 -11.00 -8.77
N GLY A 236 14.11 -11.37 -8.09
CA GLY A 236 14.44 -10.86 -6.78
C GLY A 236 15.20 -11.87 -5.93
N PRO A 237 15.51 -11.53 -4.67
CA PRO A 237 16.38 -12.35 -3.80
C PRO A 237 15.82 -13.75 -3.49
N GLU A 238 14.50 -13.97 -3.64
CA GLU A 238 13.89 -15.29 -3.39
C GLU A 238 13.80 -16.17 -4.66
N PHE A 239 14.35 -15.73 -5.81
CA PHE A 239 14.25 -16.47 -7.08
C PHE A 239 14.92 -17.85 -7.00
N GLU A 240 16.14 -17.93 -6.49
CA GLU A 240 16.86 -19.21 -6.38
C GLU A 240 16.15 -20.18 -5.41
N LYS A 241 15.61 -19.68 -4.31
CA LYS A 241 14.80 -20.50 -3.39
C LYS A 241 13.53 -21.04 -4.04
N ALA A 242 12.87 -20.23 -4.88
CA ALA A 242 11.71 -20.68 -5.64
C ALA A 242 12.10 -21.77 -6.65
N LYS A 243 13.26 -21.61 -7.30
CA LYS A 243 13.80 -22.58 -8.25
C LYS A 243 14.16 -23.92 -7.60
N GLU A 244 14.72 -23.90 -6.40
CA GLU A 244 15.09 -25.11 -5.63
C GLU A 244 13.89 -26.02 -5.33
N VAL A 245 12.68 -25.45 -5.15
CA VAL A 245 11.47 -26.19 -4.81
C VAL A 245 10.53 -26.40 -6.00
N ALA A 246 10.92 -25.96 -7.20
CA ALA A 246 10.09 -26.03 -8.39
C ALA A 246 10.01 -27.46 -8.96
N GLY A 247 8.81 -27.99 -9.07
CA GLY A 247 8.49 -29.22 -9.78
C GLY A 247 8.40 -29.04 -11.30
N PRO A 248 8.27 -30.13 -12.07
CA PRO A 248 8.25 -30.11 -13.54
C PRO A 248 7.03 -29.37 -14.13
N ASN A 249 5.98 -29.18 -13.34
CA ASN A 249 4.76 -28.45 -13.69
C ASN A 249 4.83 -26.94 -13.42
N VAL A 250 5.98 -26.44 -12.91
CA VAL A 250 6.20 -25.02 -12.58
C VAL A 250 7.19 -24.41 -13.57
N THR A 251 6.78 -23.33 -14.24
CA THR A 251 7.62 -22.58 -15.17
C THR A 251 7.99 -21.22 -14.57
N LEU A 252 9.29 -21.02 -14.26
CA LEU A 252 9.81 -19.73 -13.80
C LEU A 252 10.35 -18.95 -14.99
N LEU A 253 9.68 -17.85 -15.35
CA LEU A 253 10.06 -17.01 -16.51
C LEU A 253 11.06 -15.90 -16.16
N GLY A 254 11.33 -15.68 -14.87
CA GLY A 254 12.14 -14.54 -14.46
C GLY A 254 11.39 -13.19 -14.65
N TYR A 255 12.14 -12.09 -14.77
CA TYR A 255 11.57 -10.80 -15.11
C TYR A 255 11.06 -10.81 -16.54
N GLN A 256 9.87 -10.32 -16.75
CA GLN A 256 9.25 -10.17 -18.07
C GLN A 256 8.75 -8.74 -18.25
N ASP A 257 8.61 -8.31 -19.50
CA ASP A 257 8.01 -7.04 -19.85
C ASP A 257 6.49 -7.01 -19.60
N PHE A 258 5.91 -5.84 -19.82
CA PHE A 258 4.48 -5.63 -19.60
C PHE A 258 3.62 -6.48 -20.52
N ASP A 259 3.98 -6.64 -21.78
CA ASP A 259 3.16 -7.35 -22.78
C ASP A 259 3.11 -8.84 -22.46
N CYS A 260 4.22 -9.44 -22.06
CA CYS A 260 4.30 -10.82 -21.60
C CYS A 260 3.45 -11.02 -20.33
N LEU A 261 3.57 -10.13 -19.35
CA LEU A 261 2.76 -10.19 -18.13
C LEU A 261 1.26 -10.08 -18.44
N LEU A 262 0.87 -9.12 -19.26
CA LEU A 262 -0.52 -8.89 -19.66
C LEU A 262 -1.10 -10.11 -20.39
N ASP A 263 -0.36 -10.70 -21.32
CA ASP A 263 -0.78 -11.89 -22.05
C ASP A 263 -1.04 -13.06 -21.10
N HIS A 264 -0.13 -13.32 -20.17
CA HIS A 264 -0.30 -14.36 -19.16
C HIS A 264 -1.46 -14.07 -18.20
N MET A 265 -1.66 -12.82 -17.78
CA MET A 265 -2.82 -12.45 -16.94
C MET A 265 -4.14 -12.71 -17.65
N ARG A 266 -4.23 -12.43 -18.96
CA ARG A 266 -5.43 -12.65 -19.77
C ARG A 266 -5.79 -14.12 -19.90
N ARG A 267 -4.78 -14.97 -20.10
CA ARG A 267 -4.95 -16.42 -20.37
C ARG A 267 -5.03 -17.28 -19.12
N ALA A 268 -4.46 -16.84 -18.01
CA ALA A 268 -4.42 -17.63 -16.79
C ALA A 268 -5.82 -18.02 -16.30
N ARG A 269 -5.96 -19.27 -15.83
CA ARG A 269 -7.16 -19.81 -15.19
C ARG A 269 -7.50 -19.06 -13.91
N ALA A 270 -6.48 -18.78 -13.09
CA ALA A 270 -6.56 -17.90 -11.93
C ALA A 270 -5.19 -17.29 -11.60
N PHE A 271 -5.21 -16.15 -10.92
CA PHE A 271 -4.04 -15.49 -10.38
C PHE A 271 -3.85 -15.86 -8.92
N VAL A 272 -2.66 -16.30 -8.52
CA VAL A 272 -2.34 -16.73 -7.15
C VAL A 272 -1.59 -15.64 -6.42
N PHE A 273 -2.07 -15.27 -5.22
CA PHE A 273 -1.54 -14.18 -4.43
C PHE A 273 -1.38 -14.59 -2.96
N ALA A 274 -0.14 -14.61 -2.46
CA ALA A 274 0.17 -15.09 -1.12
C ALA A 274 0.61 -14.00 -0.14
N ALA A 275 0.76 -12.75 -0.59
CA ALA A 275 1.24 -11.68 0.26
C ALA A 275 0.15 -11.12 1.18
N GLU A 276 0.54 -10.73 2.40
CA GLU A 276 -0.22 -9.76 3.19
C GLU A 276 0.24 -8.36 2.81
N GLU A 277 -0.58 -7.64 2.06
CA GLU A 277 -0.29 -6.29 1.57
C GLU A 277 -1.30 -5.26 2.04
N ASP A 278 -0.89 -4.00 1.92
CA ASP A 278 -1.69 -2.86 2.34
C ASP A 278 -2.91 -2.65 1.44
N PHE A 279 -2.81 -3.03 0.15
CA PHE A 279 -3.90 -2.93 -0.82
C PHE A 279 -3.91 -4.09 -1.81
N GLY A 280 -2.84 -4.33 -2.57
CA GLY A 280 -2.75 -5.39 -3.57
C GLY A 280 -3.23 -4.94 -4.96
N ILE A 281 -2.40 -4.18 -5.67
CA ILE A 281 -2.68 -3.69 -7.04
C ILE A 281 -2.74 -4.87 -8.02
N THR A 282 -1.80 -5.80 -7.97
CA THR A 282 -1.70 -6.92 -8.93
C THR A 282 -2.94 -7.82 -8.96
N PRO A 283 -3.59 -8.17 -7.84
CA PRO A 283 -4.90 -8.83 -7.84
C PRO A 283 -5.99 -8.08 -8.59
N ILE A 284 -5.96 -6.74 -8.59
CA ILE A 284 -6.93 -5.92 -9.34
C ILE A 284 -6.59 -5.94 -10.84
N GLU A 285 -5.31 -5.86 -11.20
CA GLU A 285 -4.83 -5.97 -12.58
C GLU A 285 -5.24 -7.32 -13.21
N ALA A 286 -5.12 -8.42 -12.44
CA ALA A 286 -5.60 -9.74 -12.85
C ALA A 286 -7.13 -9.76 -13.06
N GLN A 287 -7.89 -9.19 -12.12
CA GLN A 287 -9.36 -9.09 -12.25
C GLN A 287 -9.76 -8.18 -13.41
N ALA A 288 -9.00 -7.14 -13.71
CA ALA A 288 -9.24 -6.29 -14.88
C ALA A 288 -9.09 -7.06 -16.20
N CYS A 289 -8.25 -8.10 -16.23
CA CYS A 289 -8.14 -9.08 -17.32
C CYS A 289 -9.22 -10.18 -17.28
N GLY A 290 -10.20 -10.08 -16.39
CA GLY A 290 -11.21 -11.12 -16.20
C GLY A 290 -10.67 -12.39 -15.53
N THR A 291 -9.56 -12.31 -14.80
CA THR A 291 -8.91 -13.45 -14.16
C THR A 291 -9.23 -13.48 -12.68
N PRO A 292 -9.88 -14.55 -12.17
CA PRO A 292 -10.17 -14.70 -10.76
C PRO A 292 -8.89 -14.86 -9.94
N VAL A 293 -9.00 -14.58 -8.64
CA VAL A 293 -7.85 -14.55 -7.73
C VAL A 293 -7.97 -15.62 -6.65
N ILE A 294 -6.90 -16.36 -6.38
CA ILE A 294 -6.76 -17.22 -5.21
C ILE A 294 -5.79 -16.53 -4.26
N ALA A 295 -6.27 -16.03 -3.13
CA ALA A 295 -5.51 -15.13 -2.28
C ALA A 295 -5.43 -15.56 -0.82
N TYR A 296 -4.31 -15.23 -0.17
CA TYR A 296 -4.22 -15.26 1.28
C TYR A 296 -5.18 -14.24 1.88
N GLY A 297 -6.13 -14.71 2.70
CA GLY A 297 -7.25 -13.92 3.21
C GLY A 297 -6.86 -12.91 4.29
N ARG A 298 -5.83 -12.08 4.06
CA ARG A 298 -5.39 -11.01 4.96
C ARG A 298 -4.91 -9.75 4.26
N GLY A 299 -5.02 -8.62 4.97
CA GLY A 299 -4.60 -7.32 4.44
C GLY A 299 -5.63 -6.70 3.51
N GLY A 300 -5.15 -5.83 2.60
CA GLY A 300 -5.98 -5.11 1.65
C GLY A 300 -6.64 -5.99 0.57
N VAL A 301 -6.17 -7.22 0.37
CA VAL A 301 -6.77 -8.15 -0.59
C VAL A 301 -8.23 -8.48 -0.24
N LEU A 302 -8.61 -8.41 1.04
CA LEU A 302 -10.01 -8.58 1.48
C LEU A 302 -10.95 -7.47 0.98
N GLU A 303 -10.40 -6.35 0.53
CA GLU A 303 -11.13 -5.21 -0.01
C GLU A 303 -11.16 -5.21 -1.54
N THR A 304 -10.14 -5.84 -2.15
CA THR A 304 -9.93 -5.85 -3.60
C THR A 304 -10.43 -7.10 -4.31
N VAL A 305 -10.65 -8.19 -3.56
CA VAL A 305 -11.22 -9.45 -4.06
C VAL A 305 -12.53 -9.73 -3.32
N ARG A 306 -13.52 -10.21 -4.00
CA ARG A 306 -14.79 -10.68 -3.42
C ARG A 306 -14.75 -12.19 -3.25
N GLY A 307 -14.86 -12.67 -2.00
CA GLY A 307 -14.90 -14.09 -1.64
C GLY A 307 -16.15 -14.81 -2.14
N LEU A 308 -16.20 -16.10 -1.91
CA LEU A 308 -17.32 -16.97 -2.36
C LEU A 308 -18.66 -16.67 -1.67
N ASP A 309 -18.65 -15.98 -0.54
CA ASP A 309 -19.82 -15.48 0.19
C ASP A 309 -20.49 -14.26 -0.47
N ALA A 310 -19.81 -13.61 -1.42
CA ALA A 310 -20.36 -12.48 -2.15
C ALA A 310 -21.30 -12.92 -3.28
N GLN A 311 -22.31 -12.10 -3.60
CA GLN A 311 -23.23 -12.34 -4.71
C GLN A 311 -22.54 -12.55 -6.07
N HIS A 312 -21.43 -11.81 -6.30
CA HIS A 312 -20.60 -11.91 -7.50
C HIS A 312 -19.15 -12.11 -7.07
N PRO A 313 -18.74 -13.35 -6.74
CA PRO A 313 -17.38 -13.63 -6.28
C PRO A 313 -16.37 -13.38 -7.40
N THR A 314 -15.18 -12.97 -7.01
CA THR A 314 -14.04 -12.73 -7.92
C THR A 314 -12.81 -13.51 -7.50
N GLY A 315 -12.90 -14.30 -6.43
CA GLY A 315 -11.80 -15.12 -5.98
C GLY A 315 -12.13 -16.03 -4.80
N VAL A 316 -11.13 -16.80 -4.40
CA VAL A 316 -11.15 -17.72 -3.27
C VAL A 316 -10.09 -17.28 -2.26
N PHE A 317 -10.44 -17.27 -0.98
CA PHE A 317 -9.49 -16.98 0.09
C PHE A 317 -9.04 -18.25 0.81
N TYR A 318 -7.77 -18.27 1.19
CA TYR A 318 -7.24 -19.27 2.12
C TYR A 318 -6.77 -18.62 3.43
N PRO A 319 -6.99 -19.29 4.58
CA PRO A 319 -6.83 -18.67 5.90
C PRO A 319 -5.40 -18.66 6.45
N GLU A 320 -4.54 -19.56 5.99
CA GLU A 320 -3.18 -19.71 6.51
C GLU A 320 -2.16 -19.54 5.38
N GLN A 321 -1.08 -18.80 5.64
CA GLN A 321 0.00 -18.56 4.68
C GLN A 321 0.93 -19.79 4.60
N THR A 322 0.37 -20.95 4.21
CA THR A 322 1.05 -22.24 4.05
C THR A 322 0.75 -22.89 2.71
N ALA A 323 1.67 -23.73 2.22
CA ALA A 323 1.48 -24.47 0.97
C ALA A 323 0.20 -25.36 1.02
N ALA A 324 -0.04 -26.02 2.14
CA ALA A 324 -1.22 -26.89 2.33
C ALA A 324 -2.54 -26.10 2.22
N SER A 325 -2.61 -24.92 2.85
CA SER A 325 -3.80 -24.06 2.80
C SER A 325 -4.05 -23.53 1.38
N LEU A 326 -2.99 -23.17 0.64
CA LEU A 326 -3.09 -22.77 -0.76
C LEU A 326 -3.58 -23.94 -1.64
N CYS A 327 -3.04 -25.15 -1.47
CA CYS A 327 -3.50 -26.34 -2.20
C CYS A 327 -4.99 -26.60 -1.97
N ALA A 328 -5.47 -26.45 -0.74
CA ALA A 328 -6.90 -26.58 -0.43
C ALA A 328 -7.75 -25.54 -1.17
N ALA A 329 -7.30 -24.29 -1.24
CA ALA A 329 -7.99 -23.23 -1.96
C ALA A 329 -7.99 -23.45 -3.49
N VAL A 330 -6.92 -23.97 -4.07
CA VAL A 330 -6.88 -24.35 -5.50
C VAL A 330 -7.91 -25.44 -5.79
N ARG A 331 -7.98 -26.48 -4.95
CA ARG A 331 -8.99 -27.53 -5.08
C ARG A 331 -10.41 -27.01 -4.91
N GLN A 332 -10.65 -26.12 -3.93
CA GLN A 332 -11.93 -25.46 -3.74
C GLN A 332 -12.32 -24.64 -4.97
N PHE A 333 -11.40 -23.88 -5.54
CA PHE A 333 -11.63 -23.12 -6.78
C PHE A 333 -12.03 -24.01 -7.95
N GLU A 334 -11.42 -25.17 -8.09
CA GLU A 334 -11.73 -26.13 -9.17
C GLU A 334 -13.04 -26.89 -8.97
N ALA A 335 -13.43 -27.08 -7.71
CA ALA A 335 -14.68 -27.76 -7.35
C ALA A 335 -15.92 -26.84 -7.41
N LEU A 336 -15.78 -25.58 -7.82
CA LEU A 336 -16.91 -24.67 -7.95
C LEU A 336 -17.88 -25.17 -9.04
N GLU A 337 -19.13 -25.40 -8.68
CA GLU A 337 -20.20 -25.78 -9.63
C GLU A 337 -20.40 -24.72 -10.72
N THR A 338 -20.31 -23.44 -10.33
CA THR A 338 -20.36 -22.31 -11.26
C THR A 338 -19.02 -21.60 -11.26
N PRO A 339 -18.31 -21.55 -12.40
CA PRO A 339 -17.05 -20.82 -12.51
C PRO A 339 -17.20 -19.33 -12.18
N ILE A 340 -16.19 -18.75 -11.59
CA ILE A 340 -16.14 -17.31 -11.33
C ILE A 340 -16.16 -16.56 -12.67
N SER A 341 -17.11 -15.63 -12.81
CA SER A 341 -17.34 -14.88 -14.04
C SER A 341 -16.22 -13.90 -14.34
N GLN A 342 -15.68 -13.93 -15.56
CA GLN A 342 -14.73 -12.93 -16.05
C GLN A 342 -15.30 -11.50 -15.97
N GLN A 343 -16.60 -11.37 -16.27
CA GLN A 343 -17.30 -10.09 -16.19
C GLN A 343 -17.39 -9.58 -14.74
N ALA A 344 -17.65 -10.45 -13.76
CA ALA A 344 -17.66 -10.09 -12.34
C ALA A 344 -16.27 -9.60 -11.88
N CYS A 345 -15.19 -10.27 -12.32
CA CYS A 345 -13.82 -9.82 -12.05
C CYS A 345 -13.58 -8.43 -12.64
N ARG A 346 -13.91 -8.20 -13.91
CA ARG A 346 -13.77 -6.91 -14.59
C ARG A 346 -14.53 -5.80 -13.89
N GLN A 347 -15.82 -6.01 -13.59
CA GLN A 347 -16.65 -5.04 -12.89
C GLN A 347 -16.12 -4.72 -11.49
N ASN A 348 -15.57 -5.70 -10.79
CA ASN A 348 -14.95 -5.43 -9.49
C ASN A 348 -13.69 -4.56 -9.63
N ALA A 349 -12.86 -4.81 -10.64
CA ALA A 349 -11.66 -4.00 -10.91
C ALA A 349 -12.01 -2.54 -11.26
N GLU A 350 -13.13 -2.27 -11.91
CA GLU A 350 -13.58 -0.91 -12.28
C GLU A 350 -13.81 -0.01 -11.06
N ARG A 351 -14.07 -0.58 -9.89
CA ARG A 351 -14.16 0.16 -8.63
C ARG A 351 -12.86 0.86 -8.24
N PHE A 352 -11.75 0.49 -8.84
CA PHE A 352 -10.40 0.98 -8.52
C PHE A 352 -9.79 1.79 -9.67
N ALA A 353 -10.59 2.15 -10.68
CA ALA A 353 -10.13 2.89 -11.85
C ALA A 353 -9.53 4.25 -11.47
N THR A 354 -8.51 4.67 -12.21
CA THR A 354 -7.81 5.95 -12.08
C THR A 354 -8.78 7.15 -12.03
N LYS A 355 -9.80 7.16 -12.91
CA LYS A 355 -10.80 8.25 -12.94
C LYS A 355 -11.51 8.44 -11.60
N ARG A 356 -11.90 7.33 -10.95
CA ARG A 356 -12.55 7.37 -9.62
C ARG A 356 -11.60 7.97 -8.58
N PHE A 357 -10.33 7.53 -8.55
CA PHE A 357 -9.33 8.06 -7.63
C PHE A 357 -9.19 9.58 -7.76
N ARG A 358 -9.04 10.09 -9.01
CA ARG A 358 -8.93 11.52 -9.27
C ARG A 358 -10.15 12.29 -8.78
N GLN A 359 -11.35 11.78 -9.01
CA GLN A 359 -12.59 12.41 -8.58
C GLN A 359 -12.72 12.48 -7.05
N GLU A 360 -12.51 11.34 -6.38
CA GLU A 360 -12.60 11.25 -4.92
C GLU A 360 -11.54 12.11 -4.22
N MET A 361 -10.30 12.08 -4.74
CA MET A 361 -9.20 12.83 -4.15
C MET A 361 -9.41 14.34 -4.31
N ARG A 362 -9.83 14.78 -5.50
CA ARG A 362 -10.16 16.18 -5.77
C ARG A 362 -11.30 16.66 -4.86
N ALA A 363 -12.41 15.93 -4.84
CA ALA A 363 -13.56 16.30 -4.02
C ALA A 363 -13.23 16.35 -2.51
N PHE A 364 -12.39 15.44 -2.04
CA PHE A 364 -11.94 15.43 -0.64
C PHE A 364 -11.10 16.67 -0.31
N VAL A 365 -10.14 17.02 -1.15
CA VAL A 365 -9.28 18.20 -0.96
C VAL A 365 -10.11 19.48 -1.02
N GLU A 366 -10.99 19.64 -2.03
CA GLU A 366 -11.87 20.80 -2.17
C GLU A 366 -12.76 21.00 -0.95
N ALA A 367 -13.33 19.93 -0.41
CA ALA A 367 -14.14 19.98 0.80
C ALA A 367 -13.33 20.44 2.03
N ARG A 368 -12.06 20.04 2.15
CA ARG A 368 -11.17 20.46 3.24
C ARG A 368 -10.74 21.92 3.10
N VAL A 369 -10.42 22.35 1.88
CA VAL A 369 -10.09 23.76 1.58
C VAL A 369 -11.29 24.67 1.90
N ALA A 370 -12.50 24.27 1.50
CA ALA A 370 -13.73 25.03 1.81
C ALA A 370 -13.96 25.15 3.33
N ALA A 371 -13.70 24.07 4.09
CA ALA A 371 -13.85 24.08 5.54
C ALA A 371 -12.86 25.03 6.27
N LEU A 372 -11.66 25.24 5.72
CA LEU A 372 -10.68 26.18 6.26
C LEU A 372 -11.11 27.66 6.08
N HIS A 373 -11.86 27.96 5.03
CA HIS A 373 -12.30 29.32 4.68
C HIS A 373 -13.68 29.67 5.25
N LEU A 374 -14.32 28.77 6.01
CA LEU A 374 -15.52 29.08 6.74
C LEU A 374 -15.18 30.02 7.93
N PRO A 375 -15.85 31.16 8.13
CA PRO A 375 -15.62 32.00 9.29
C PRO A 375 -15.87 31.23 10.58
N ALA A 376 -15.03 31.49 11.60
CA ALA A 376 -15.06 30.84 12.91
C ALA A 376 -16.34 31.09 13.73
N ASP A 377 -17.33 31.76 13.15
CA ASP A 377 -18.59 32.21 13.81
C ASP A 377 -19.71 31.13 13.78
N LEU A 378 -19.42 29.90 13.45
CA LEU A 378 -20.33 28.81 13.79
C LEU A 378 -20.07 28.44 15.25
N ASP A 379 -20.95 28.98 16.16
CA ASP A 379 -21.08 28.49 17.54
C ASP A 379 -21.06 26.97 17.54
N LEU A 380 -19.90 26.42 17.86
CA LEU A 380 -19.80 25.05 18.26
C LEU A 380 -20.52 24.95 19.61
N GLU A 381 -21.81 24.65 19.59
CA GLU A 381 -22.45 24.08 20.76
C GLU A 381 -21.54 22.95 21.23
N ILE A 382 -20.82 23.21 22.31
CA ILE A 382 -20.06 22.21 23.02
C ILE A 382 -21.10 21.23 23.53
N VAL A 383 -21.36 20.17 22.74
CA VAL A 383 -22.06 18.99 23.23
C VAL A 383 -21.13 18.41 24.28
N THR A 384 -21.40 18.78 25.53
CA THR A 384 -20.74 18.17 26.69
C THR A 384 -21.07 16.67 26.67
N PRO A 385 -20.13 15.79 26.40
CA PRO A 385 -20.40 14.38 26.52
C PRO A 385 -20.37 14.02 28.02
N PHE A 386 -21.40 13.38 28.45
CA PHE A 386 -21.68 12.73 29.73
C PHE A 386 -22.38 13.58 30.81
N PRO A 387 -23.63 13.19 31.13
CA PRO A 387 -24.22 13.57 32.42
C PRO A 387 -23.44 12.82 33.51
N SER A 388 -22.82 13.58 34.43
CA SER A 388 -22.28 13.03 35.67
C SER A 388 -23.42 12.41 36.48
N LYS A 389 -23.54 11.08 36.44
CA LYS A 389 -24.33 10.38 37.47
C LYS A 389 -23.63 10.61 38.80
N ALA A 390 -24.18 11.50 39.57
CA ALA A 390 -23.84 11.64 41.01
C ALA A 390 -24.04 10.29 41.71
N LEU A 391 -22.94 9.73 42.19
CA LEU A 391 -22.96 8.62 43.13
C LEU A 391 -23.63 9.14 44.44
N GLN A 392 -24.85 8.72 44.70
CA GLN A 392 -25.46 8.89 46.03
C GLN A 392 -24.73 7.98 47.03
N PRO A 393 -24.33 8.50 48.18
CA PRO A 393 -23.73 7.64 49.22
C PRO A 393 -24.81 6.71 49.80
N SER A 394 -24.57 5.41 49.69
CA SER A 394 -25.37 4.38 50.37
C SER A 394 -25.27 4.55 51.89
N SER A 395 -26.39 4.87 52.55
CA SER A 395 -26.53 4.80 54.00
C SER A 395 -26.30 3.38 54.49
N LEU A 396 -25.21 3.16 55.20
CA LEU A 396 -25.05 1.98 56.09
C LEU A 396 -25.96 2.14 57.29
N SER A 397 -27.03 1.36 57.34
CA SER A 397 -27.85 1.12 58.50
C SER A 397 -27.18 0.08 59.36
N THR A 398 -26.83 0.46 60.60
CA THR A 398 -26.47 -0.42 61.74
C THR A 398 -27.70 -1.11 62.22
N ALA A 399 -27.68 -2.47 62.30
CA ALA A 399 -28.27 -3.32 63.26
C ALA A 399 -27.58 -4.70 63.19
#